data_69c4e9a042726b696affa9338cb0bbc6
#
_entry.id   69c4e9a042726b696affa9338cb0bbc6
#
_cell.length_a   1.000
_cell.length_b   1.000
_cell.length_c   1.000
_cell.angle_alpha   90.00
_cell.angle_beta   90.00
_cell.angle_gamma   90.00
#
_symmetry.space_group_name_H-M   'P 1'
#
loop_
_entity.id
_entity.type
_entity.pdbx_description
1 polymer ?
#
loop_
_entity_poly.entity_id
_entity_poly.type
_entity_poly.pdbx_seq_one_letter_code
_entity_poly.pdbx_strand_id
1 'polypeptide(L)'
;MRVLIIGGGAAGVTAATRLRRLDENAEIIILEQGDALSVSNCGLLYYLGGEVRERDELINTTPEKLKRQYNIDARLNAEVEFINRQEKTVTIKDKGKEYYDKLVFTIGAYQLRPDIDGVLAEQVFTIRDLASIERIKNHIKDFEPARAIIVGGGYIGVETAEVLHKLKIDTAIVEAADHILPGDFDN
;
A
#
# COMPACT_ATOMS: atom_id res chain seq x y z
N MET A 1 10.35 -25.21 11.45
CA MET A 1 9.70 -24.02 12.06
C MET A 1 8.78 -23.39 11.01
N ARG A 2 7.53 -23.13 11.38
CA ARG A 2 6.54 -22.49 10.50
C ARG A 2 6.40 -21.01 10.87
N VAL A 3 6.74 -20.14 9.93
CA VAL A 3 6.70 -18.67 10.13
C VAL A 3 5.63 -18.06 9.23
N LEU A 4 4.70 -17.37 9.86
CA LEU A 4 3.63 -16.67 9.18
C LEU A 4 3.94 -15.17 9.20
N ILE A 5 3.83 -14.50 8.05
CA ILE A 5 4.07 -13.07 7.88
C ILE A 5 2.77 -12.43 7.40
N ILE A 6 2.22 -11.50 8.18
CA ILE A 6 1.01 -10.76 7.82
C ILE A 6 1.44 -9.45 7.19
N GLY A 7 1.09 -9.29 5.92
CA GLY A 7 1.46 -8.16 5.06
C GLY A 7 2.59 -8.48 4.10
N GLY A 8 2.30 -8.41 2.81
CA GLY A 8 3.20 -8.71 1.69
C GLY A 8 3.87 -7.48 1.06
N GLY A 9 3.90 -6.35 1.75
CA GLY A 9 4.63 -5.17 1.33
C GLY A 9 6.15 -5.37 1.35
N ALA A 10 6.92 -4.32 1.09
CA ALA A 10 8.39 -4.38 1.04
C ALA A 10 9.00 -4.99 2.31
N ALA A 11 8.49 -4.64 3.50
CA ALA A 11 8.97 -5.17 4.77
C ALA A 11 8.74 -6.68 4.89
N GLY A 12 7.53 -7.16 4.55
CA GLY A 12 7.16 -8.59 4.64
C GLY A 12 7.97 -9.45 3.68
N VAL A 13 8.09 -9.04 2.44
CA VAL A 13 8.89 -9.76 1.43
C VAL A 13 10.37 -9.76 1.81
N THR A 14 10.90 -8.63 2.32
CA THR A 14 12.29 -8.56 2.79
C THR A 14 12.53 -9.48 3.99
N ALA A 15 11.62 -9.48 4.97
CA ALA A 15 11.70 -10.37 6.14
C ALA A 15 11.68 -11.85 5.72
N ALA A 16 10.76 -12.22 4.83
CA ALA A 16 10.62 -13.59 4.32
C ALA A 16 11.88 -14.05 3.59
N THR A 17 12.40 -13.25 2.67
CA THR A 17 13.60 -13.60 1.89
C THR A 17 14.86 -13.61 2.76
N ARG A 18 14.94 -12.74 3.77
CA ARG A 18 16.02 -12.79 4.76
C ARG A 18 15.95 -14.02 5.63
N LEU A 19 14.77 -14.37 6.12
CA LEU A 19 14.55 -15.58 6.91
C LEU A 19 14.96 -16.83 6.14
N ARG A 20 14.57 -16.96 4.86
CA ARG A 20 14.98 -18.08 4.01
C ARG A 20 16.50 -18.24 3.90
N ARG A 21 17.23 -17.14 3.83
CA ARG A 21 18.69 -17.17 3.80
C ARG A 21 19.34 -17.61 5.13
N LEU A 22 18.63 -17.46 6.23
CA LEU A 22 19.08 -17.85 7.58
C LEU A 22 18.63 -19.27 7.97
N ASP A 23 17.49 -19.72 7.44
CA ASP A 23 16.93 -21.05 7.70
C ASP A 23 16.28 -21.62 6.42
N GLU A 24 17.02 -22.51 5.75
CA GLU A 24 16.56 -23.13 4.50
C GLU A 24 15.39 -24.08 4.72
N ASN A 25 15.21 -24.60 5.95
CA ASN A 25 14.17 -25.56 6.28
C ASN A 25 12.89 -24.93 6.86
N ALA A 26 12.88 -23.61 7.09
CA ALA A 26 11.69 -22.95 7.58
C ALA A 26 10.56 -23.02 6.54
N GLU A 27 9.34 -23.32 6.99
CA GLU A 27 8.13 -23.09 6.22
C GLU A 27 7.75 -21.61 6.37
N ILE A 28 7.74 -20.87 5.27
CA ILE A 28 7.50 -19.42 5.27
C ILE A 28 6.27 -19.12 4.44
N ILE A 29 5.28 -18.48 5.07
CA ILE A 29 4.02 -18.11 4.46
C ILE A 29 3.83 -16.61 4.61
N ILE A 30 3.52 -15.91 3.51
CA ILE A 30 3.10 -14.51 3.52
C ILE A 30 1.60 -14.46 3.25
N LEU A 31 0.85 -13.73 4.09
CA LEU A 31 -0.56 -13.43 3.88
C LEU A 31 -0.70 -11.95 3.54
N GLU A 32 -1.12 -11.67 2.32
CA GLU A 32 -1.36 -10.30 1.83
C GLU A 32 -2.85 -10.12 1.53
N GLN A 33 -3.46 -9.08 2.10
CA GLN A 33 -4.88 -8.77 1.88
C GLN A 33 -5.16 -8.26 0.46
N GLY A 34 -4.19 -7.59 -0.15
CA GLY A 34 -4.30 -7.06 -1.51
C GLY A 34 -4.02 -8.11 -2.60
N ASP A 35 -4.04 -7.65 -3.82
CA ASP A 35 -3.85 -8.44 -5.04
C ASP A 35 -2.41 -8.37 -5.58
N ALA A 36 -1.49 -7.69 -4.88
CA ALA A 36 -0.11 -7.52 -5.30
C ALA A 36 0.88 -7.54 -4.12
N LEU A 37 2.11 -7.98 -4.38
CA LEU A 37 3.21 -8.02 -3.41
C LEU A 37 4.23 -6.91 -3.67
N SER A 38 4.78 -6.37 -2.57
CA SER A 38 5.92 -5.44 -2.66
C SER A 38 5.73 -4.31 -3.66
N VAL A 39 4.59 -3.62 -3.56
CA VAL A 39 4.28 -2.49 -4.43
C VAL A 39 5.21 -1.31 -4.11
N SER A 40 5.73 -0.67 -5.15
CA SER A 40 6.51 0.57 -5.07
C SER A 40 5.57 1.76 -4.79
N ASN A 41 5.26 2.00 -3.51
CA ASN A 41 4.33 3.07 -3.12
C ASN A 41 4.79 4.45 -3.59
N CYS A 42 6.11 4.72 -3.62
CA CYS A 42 6.65 5.96 -4.17
C CYS A 42 6.39 6.12 -5.68
N GLY A 43 6.12 5.02 -6.38
CA GLY A 43 5.79 5.02 -7.81
C GLY A 43 4.32 5.34 -8.14
N LEU A 44 3.44 5.36 -7.14
CA LEU A 44 2.00 5.53 -7.36
C LEU A 44 1.67 6.86 -8.07
N LEU A 45 2.31 7.94 -7.68
CA LEU A 45 2.10 9.25 -8.29
C LEU A 45 2.69 9.33 -9.70
N TYR A 46 3.84 8.69 -9.96
CA TYR A 46 4.39 8.57 -11.31
C TYR A 46 3.47 7.75 -12.25
N TYR A 47 2.78 6.75 -11.69
CA TYR A 47 1.77 6.00 -12.42
C TYR A 47 0.50 6.84 -12.70
N LEU A 48 0.08 7.67 -11.74
CA LEU A 48 -1.01 8.63 -11.96
C LEU A 48 -0.66 9.63 -13.07
N GLY A 49 0.57 10.17 -13.04
CA GLY A 49 1.08 11.14 -14.02
C GLY A 49 1.42 10.56 -15.40
N GLY A 50 1.43 9.20 -15.53
CA GLY A 50 1.72 8.52 -16.79
C GLY A 50 3.21 8.33 -17.09
N GLU A 51 4.11 8.65 -16.17
CA GLU A 51 5.55 8.40 -16.27
C GLU A 51 5.83 6.90 -16.12
N VAL A 52 5.16 6.23 -15.18
CA VAL A 52 5.01 4.77 -15.13
C VAL A 52 3.75 4.43 -15.92
N ARG A 53 3.89 3.62 -16.97
CA ARG A 53 2.79 3.37 -17.91
C ARG A 53 1.87 2.26 -17.46
N GLU A 54 2.46 1.18 -16.98
CA GLU A 54 1.74 -0.03 -16.63
C GLU A 54 1.74 -0.25 -15.13
N ARG A 55 0.60 -0.69 -14.59
CA ARG A 55 0.42 -1.03 -13.19
C ARG A 55 1.48 -2.03 -12.69
N ASP A 56 1.79 -3.00 -13.52
CA ASP A 56 2.70 -4.10 -13.16
C ASP A 56 4.15 -3.64 -12.98
N GLU A 57 4.54 -2.51 -13.54
CA GLU A 57 5.87 -1.90 -13.30
C GLU A 57 6.07 -1.47 -11.84
N LEU A 58 4.98 -1.27 -11.10
CA LEU A 58 5.01 -0.97 -9.66
C LEU A 58 5.16 -2.20 -8.78
N ILE A 59 5.00 -3.42 -9.33
CA ILE A 59 5.00 -4.67 -8.59
C ILE A 59 6.40 -5.31 -8.64
N ASN A 60 7.12 -5.32 -7.52
CA ASN A 60 8.51 -5.78 -7.49
C ASN A 60 8.65 -7.31 -7.52
N THR A 61 7.63 -8.04 -7.10
CA THR A 61 7.66 -9.51 -7.06
C THR A 61 6.26 -10.11 -7.14
N THR A 62 6.19 -11.40 -7.48
CA THR A 62 4.94 -12.17 -7.53
C THR A 62 5.04 -13.42 -6.65
N PRO A 63 3.90 -14.05 -6.27
CA PRO A 63 3.89 -15.31 -5.53
C PRO A 63 4.71 -16.40 -6.23
N GLU A 64 4.61 -16.52 -7.55
CA GLU A 64 5.32 -17.53 -8.35
C GLU A 64 6.83 -17.30 -8.29
N LYS A 65 7.27 -16.03 -8.38
CA LYS A 65 8.69 -15.68 -8.28
C LYS A 65 9.25 -16.01 -6.89
N LEU A 66 8.51 -15.69 -5.83
CA LEU A 66 8.89 -16.01 -4.46
C LEU A 66 8.92 -17.53 -4.22
N LYS A 67 7.95 -18.26 -4.75
CA LYS A 67 7.92 -19.73 -4.67
C LYS A 67 9.12 -20.36 -5.38
N ARG A 68 9.37 -19.93 -6.61
CA ARG A 68 10.44 -20.49 -7.44
C ARG A 68 11.85 -20.19 -6.91
N GLN A 69 12.08 -18.95 -6.46
CA GLN A 69 13.42 -18.50 -6.07
C GLN A 69 13.76 -18.77 -4.61
N TYR A 70 12.74 -18.73 -3.74
CA TYR A 70 12.95 -18.75 -2.30
C TYR A 70 12.13 -19.83 -1.59
N ASN A 71 11.33 -20.61 -2.29
CA ASN A 71 10.39 -21.56 -1.69
C ASN A 71 9.53 -20.93 -0.58
N ILE A 72 9.03 -19.71 -0.83
CA ILE A 72 8.11 -18.97 0.03
C ILE A 72 6.70 -19.11 -0.54
N ASP A 73 5.72 -19.46 0.30
CA ASP A 73 4.29 -19.48 -0.04
C ASP A 73 3.70 -18.10 0.23
N ALA A 74 3.44 -17.33 -0.81
CA ALA A 74 2.80 -16.03 -0.70
C ALA A 74 1.37 -16.09 -1.24
N ARG A 75 0.42 -15.69 -0.42
CA ARG A 75 -1.01 -15.79 -0.71
C ARG A 75 -1.62 -14.40 -0.75
N LEU A 76 -2.15 -14.03 -1.91
CA LEU A 76 -2.88 -12.80 -2.15
C LEU A 76 -4.34 -12.94 -1.76
N ASN A 77 -5.03 -11.81 -1.58
CA ASN A 77 -6.43 -11.76 -1.14
C ASN A 77 -6.64 -12.61 0.12
N ALA A 78 -5.68 -12.57 1.05
CA ALA A 78 -5.65 -13.35 2.28
C ALA A 78 -5.67 -12.41 3.49
N GLU A 79 -6.81 -11.75 3.70
CA GLU A 79 -7.04 -10.83 4.81
C GLU A 79 -7.09 -11.60 6.13
N VAL A 80 -6.22 -11.24 7.08
CA VAL A 80 -6.24 -11.81 8.44
C VAL A 80 -7.15 -10.97 9.31
N GLU A 81 -8.22 -11.59 9.83
CA GLU A 81 -9.23 -10.92 10.65
C GLU A 81 -8.97 -11.09 12.16
N PHE A 82 -8.39 -12.21 12.56
CA PHE A 82 -8.21 -12.52 13.97
C PHE A 82 -6.94 -13.31 14.22
N ILE A 83 -6.32 -13.08 15.39
CA ILE A 83 -5.11 -13.78 15.85
C ILE A 83 -5.37 -14.37 17.22
N ASN A 84 -5.31 -15.70 17.30
CA ASN A 84 -5.34 -16.43 18.56
C ASN A 84 -3.91 -16.72 19.00
N ARG A 85 -3.41 -15.95 19.97
CA ARG A 85 -2.05 -16.10 20.49
C ARG A 85 -1.84 -17.36 21.33
N GLN A 86 -2.89 -17.84 21.98
CA GLN A 86 -2.82 -19.05 22.82
C GLN A 86 -2.72 -20.31 21.96
N GLU A 87 -3.57 -20.40 20.93
CA GLU A 87 -3.57 -21.51 19.98
C GLU A 87 -2.51 -21.35 18.88
N LYS A 88 -1.84 -20.20 18.80
CA LYS A 88 -0.93 -19.83 17.72
C LYS A 88 -1.56 -20.00 16.32
N THR A 89 -2.75 -19.47 16.15
CA THR A 89 -3.47 -19.50 14.88
C THR A 89 -3.87 -18.10 14.44
N VAL A 90 -4.01 -17.90 13.13
CA VAL A 90 -4.69 -16.76 12.55
C VAL A 90 -5.93 -17.22 11.81
N THR A 91 -6.98 -16.40 11.78
CA THR A 91 -8.17 -16.63 10.95
C THR A 91 -8.05 -15.74 9.72
N ILE A 92 -8.12 -16.36 8.56
CA ILE A 92 -8.12 -15.68 7.27
C ILE A 92 -9.58 -15.63 6.79
N LYS A 93 -10.03 -14.46 6.40
CA LYS A 93 -11.38 -14.21 5.89
C LYS A 93 -11.75 -15.18 4.78
N ASP A 94 -12.88 -15.84 4.93
CA ASP A 94 -13.42 -16.82 3.98
C ASP A 94 -12.52 -18.02 3.64
N LYS A 95 -11.35 -18.15 4.32
CA LYS A 95 -10.35 -19.20 4.02
C LYS A 95 -10.00 -20.08 5.21
N GLY A 96 -10.54 -19.77 6.41
CA GLY A 96 -10.33 -20.57 7.60
C GLY A 96 -9.09 -20.20 8.40
N LYS A 97 -8.55 -21.16 9.18
CA LYS A 97 -7.46 -20.93 10.12
C LYS A 97 -6.13 -21.45 9.60
N GLU A 98 -5.06 -20.73 9.93
CA GLU A 98 -3.67 -21.14 9.72
C GLU A 98 -2.89 -21.14 11.04
N TYR A 99 -2.08 -22.16 11.24
CA TYR A 99 -1.23 -22.32 12.43
C TYR A 99 0.16 -21.71 12.18
N TYR A 100 0.82 -21.21 13.23
CA TYR A 100 2.19 -20.71 13.18
C TYR A 100 3.01 -21.06 14.44
N ASP A 101 4.32 -21.22 14.27
CA ASP A 101 5.28 -21.23 15.37
C ASP A 101 5.71 -19.80 15.74
N LYS A 102 5.96 -18.98 14.72
CA LYS A 102 6.32 -17.56 14.83
C LYS A 102 5.44 -16.73 13.90
N LEU A 103 5.06 -15.53 14.38
CA LEU A 103 4.26 -14.57 13.65
C LEU A 103 5.03 -13.26 13.49
N VAL A 104 5.06 -12.74 12.26
CA VAL A 104 5.68 -11.46 11.92
C VAL A 104 4.61 -10.52 11.40
N PHE A 105 4.61 -9.29 11.92
CA PHE A 105 3.69 -8.24 11.51
C PHE A 105 4.38 -7.23 10.61
N THR A 106 3.89 -7.09 9.40
CA THR A 106 4.33 -6.11 8.40
C THR A 106 3.13 -5.49 7.70
N ILE A 107 2.09 -5.20 8.48
CA ILE A 107 0.77 -4.78 7.99
C ILE A 107 0.75 -3.35 7.40
N GLY A 108 1.87 -2.63 7.50
CA GLY A 108 1.98 -1.27 6.99
C GLY A 108 1.20 -0.26 7.81
N ALA A 109 0.62 0.70 7.15
CA ALA A 109 -0.20 1.77 7.72
C ALA A 109 -1.48 1.95 6.91
N TYR A 110 -2.45 2.63 7.46
CA TYR A 110 -3.63 3.10 6.76
C TYR A 110 -3.69 4.64 6.84
N GLN A 111 -4.38 5.24 5.89
CA GLN A 111 -4.58 6.68 5.87
C GLN A 111 -5.60 7.10 6.92
N LEU A 112 -5.23 8.11 7.72
CA LEU A 112 -6.18 8.80 8.56
C LEU A 112 -7.00 9.77 7.69
N ARG A 113 -8.31 9.78 7.88
CA ARG A 113 -9.18 10.82 7.35
C ARG A 113 -9.48 11.80 8.46
N PRO A 114 -9.30 13.11 8.24
CA PRO A 114 -9.66 14.09 9.25
C PRO A 114 -11.18 14.07 9.50
N ASP A 115 -11.59 14.47 10.69
CA ASP A 115 -13.01 14.62 11.03
C ASP A 115 -13.53 15.96 10.46
N ILE A 116 -13.87 15.93 9.18
CA ILE A 116 -14.38 17.06 8.41
C ILE A 116 -15.65 16.63 7.70
N ASP A 117 -16.67 17.47 7.75
CA ASP A 117 -17.93 17.22 7.05
C ASP A 117 -17.68 16.99 5.55
N GLY A 118 -18.25 15.92 5.00
CA GLY A 118 -18.12 15.57 3.61
C GLY A 118 -16.87 14.73 3.24
N VAL A 119 -15.98 14.41 4.19
CA VAL A 119 -14.76 13.62 3.95
C VAL A 119 -15.02 12.22 3.37
N LEU A 120 -16.25 11.71 3.50
CA LEU A 120 -16.67 10.40 2.96
C LEU A 120 -17.39 10.52 1.61
N ALA A 121 -17.49 11.72 1.01
CA ALA A 121 -18.08 11.88 -0.31
C ALA A 121 -17.31 11.08 -1.38
N GLU A 122 -18.00 10.66 -2.43
CA GLU A 122 -17.43 9.81 -3.51
C GLU A 122 -16.25 10.46 -4.23
N GLN A 123 -16.22 11.80 -4.29
CA GLN A 123 -15.14 12.57 -4.91
C GLN A 123 -13.96 12.83 -3.98
N VAL A 124 -13.96 12.27 -2.77
CA VAL A 124 -12.85 12.39 -1.81
C VAL A 124 -11.97 11.15 -1.85
N PHE A 125 -10.76 11.33 -2.29
CA PHE A 125 -9.77 10.27 -2.48
C PHE A 125 -8.65 10.36 -1.45
N THR A 126 -7.99 9.24 -1.22
CA THR A 126 -6.75 9.15 -0.45
C THR A 126 -5.74 8.34 -1.27
N ILE A 127 -4.46 8.67 -1.14
CA ILE A 127 -3.38 7.99 -1.86
C ILE A 127 -2.64 7.07 -0.88
N ARG A 128 -2.76 5.76 -1.10
CA ARG A 128 -2.13 4.78 -0.22
C ARG A 128 -1.59 3.54 -0.94
N ASP A 129 -2.35 3.00 -1.87
CA ASP A 129 -2.13 1.72 -2.54
C ASP A 129 -2.56 1.77 -4.00
N LEU A 130 -2.32 0.69 -4.74
CA LEU A 130 -2.70 0.57 -6.14
C LEU A 130 -4.20 0.81 -6.36
N ALA A 131 -5.05 0.25 -5.52
CA ALA A 131 -6.50 0.41 -5.67
C ALA A 131 -6.94 1.87 -5.49
N SER A 132 -6.32 2.60 -4.58
CA SER A 132 -6.62 4.02 -4.36
C SER A 132 -6.18 4.88 -5.54
N ILE A 133 -4.99 4.63 -6.09
CA ILE A 133 -4.50 5.42 -7.24
C ILE A 133 -5.27 5.10 -8.51
N GLU A 134 -5.68 3.85 -8.72
CA GLU A 134 -6.53 3.46 -9.85
C GLU A 134 -7.91 4.12 -9.80
N ARG A 135 -8.52 4.25 -8.61
CA ARG A 135 -9.77 5.00 -8.45
C ARG A 135 -9.61 6.46 -8.85
N ILE A 136 -8.52 7.11 -8.46
CA ILE A 136 -8.23 8.50 -8.85
C ILE A 136 -8.04 8.59 -10.36
N LYS A 137 -7.23 7.70 -10.94
CA LYS A 137 -6.95 7.67 -12.39
C LYS A 137 -8.22 7.47 -13.22
N ASN A 138 -9.08 6.54 -12.79
CA ASN A 138 -10.36 6.32 -13.45
C ASN A 138 -11.29 7.52 -13.31
N HIS A 139 -11.37 8.11 -12.11
CA HIS A 139 -12.18 9.32 -11.91
C HIS A 139 -11.73 10.48 -12.79
N ILE A 140 -10.42 10.73 -12.89
CA ILE A 140 -9.88 11.76 -13.77
C ILE A 140 -10.25 11.48 -15.24
N LYS A 141 -10.12 10.23 -15.68
CA LYS A 141 -10.46 9.80 -17.04
C LYS A 141 -11.95 9.93 -17.37
N ASP A 142 -12.82 9.56 -16.42
CA ASP A 142 -14.26 9.44 -16.66
C ASP A 142 -14.99 10.81 -16.52
N PHE A 143 -14.48 11.69 -15.66
CA PHE A 143 -15.14 12.96 -15.32
C PHE A 143 -14.39 14.20 -15.79
N GLU A 144 -13.14 14.08 -16.21
CA GLU A 144 -12.28 15.19 -16.67
C GLU A 144 -12.36 16.42 -15.74
N PRO A 145 -12.07 16.28 -14.43
CA PRO A 145 -12.27 17.36 -13.48
C PRO A 145 -11.40 18.58 -13.82
N ALA A 146 -12.00 19.76 -13.88
CA ALA A 146 -11.28 21.00 -14.14
C ALA A 146 -10.45 21.45 -12.92
N ARG A 147 -10.83 21.04 -11.70
CA ARG A 147 -10.23 21.50 -10.45
C ARG A 147 -10.07 20.36 -9.45
N ALA A 148 -9.02 20.45 -8.62
CA ALA A 148 -8.79 19.58 -7.47
C ALA A 148 -8.33 20.38 -6.26
N ILE A 149 -8.72 19.92 -5.07
CA ILE A 149 -8.23 20.44 -3.80
C ILE A 149 -7.46 19.31 -3.10
N ILE A 150 -6.27 19.61 -2.65
CA ILE A 150 -5.43 18.71 -1.87
C ILE A 150 -5.45 19.18 -0.43
N VAL A 151 -5.82 18.31 0.49
CA VAL A 151 -5.82 18.59 1.93
C VAL A 151 -4.56 17.96 2.54
N GLY A 152 -3.65 18.83 2.96
CA GLY A 152 -2.33 18.51 3.48
C GLY A 152 -1.21 18.89 2.51
N GLY A 153 -0.30 19.75 2.97
CA GLY A 153 0.85 20.26 2.22
C GLY A 153 2.16 19.52 2.51
N GLY A 154 2.11 18.26 2.98
CA GLY A 154 3.28 17.40 3.12
C GLY A 154 3.78 16.87 1.77
N TYR A 155 4.82 16.03 1.77
CA TYR A 155 5.45 15.49 0.54
C TYR A 155 4.44 14.90 -0.44
N ILE A 156 3.53 14.02 0.01
CA ILE A 156 2.52 13.39 -0.86
C ILE A 156 1.60 14.46 -1.47
N GLY A 157 1.21 15.48 -0.69
CA GLY A 157 0.35 16.55 -1.17
C GLY A 157 1.03 17.40 -2.26
N VAL A 158 2.28 17.78 -2.05
CA VAL A 158 3.05 18.57 -3.01
C VAL A 158 3.32 17.78 -4.30
N GLU A 159 3.76 16.52 -4.18
CA GLU A 159 3.95 15.65 -5.35
C GLU A 159 2.62 15.42 -6.11
N THR A 160 1.49 15.26 -5.38
CA THR A 160 0.17 15.13 -5.99
C THR A 160 -0.20 16.40 -6.77
N ALA A 161 0.08 17.58 -6.21
CA ALA A 161 -0.18 18.85 -6.88
C ALA A 161 0.62 18.98 -8.20
N GLU A 162 1.88 18.58 -8.17
CA GLU A 162 2.72 18.56 -9.38
C GLU A 162 2.13 17.66 -10.46
N VAL A 163 1.73 16.45 -10.10
CA VAL A 163 1.14 15.48 -11.03
C VAL A 163 -0.19 15.99 -11.60
N LEU A 164 -1.09 16.50 -10.77
CA LEU A 164 -2.37 17.05 -11.23
C LEU A 164 -2.18 18.27 -12.11
N HIS A 165 -1.21 19.12 -11.80
CA HIS A 165 -0.84 20.26 -12.65
C HIS A 165 -0.34 19.81 -14.05
N LYS A 166 0.51 18.78 -14.12
CA LYS A 166 0.95 18.16 -15.39
C LYS A 166 -0.24 17.63 -16.20
N LEU A 167 -1.25 17.09 -15.50
CA LEU A 167 -2.51 16.63 -16.11
C LEU A 167 -3.48 17.79 -16.48
N LYS A 168 -3.07 19.07 -16.31
CA LYS A 168 -3.87 20.28 -16.62
C LYS A 168 -5.10 20.46 -15.73
N ILE A 169 -5.07 19.93 -14.52
CA ILE A 169 -6.10 20.13 -13.52
C ILE A 169 -5.70 21.33 -12.64
N ASP A 170 -6.57 22.33 -12.53
CA ASP A 170 -6.35 23.47 -11.62
C ASP A 170 -6.34 22.99 -10.17
N THR A 171 -5.23 23.23 -9.46
CA THR A 171 -4.98 22.56 -8.19
C THR A 171 -4.68 23.56 -7.09
N ALA A 172 -5.35 23.40 -5.94
CA ALA A 172 -5.08 24.13 -4.72
C ALA A 172 -4.67 23.18 -3.58
N ILE A 173 -3.70 23.60 -2.77
CA ILE A 173 -3.32 22.90 -1.54
C ILE A 173 -3.88 23.68 -0.36
N VAL A 174 -4.53 22.97 0.56
CA VAL A 174 -4.99 23.49 1.85
C VAL A 174 -4.16 22.83 2.94
N GLU A 175 -3.41 23.64 3.69
CA GLU A 175 -2.54 23.20 4.79
C GLU A 175 -2.96 23.86 6.08
N ALA A 176 -2.95 23.13 7.20
CA ALA A 176 -3.29 23.63 8.51
C ALA A 176 -2.16 24.43 9.17
N ALA A 177 -0.91 24.11 8.80
CA ALA A 177 0.26 24.88 9.20
C ALA A 177 0.37 26.19 8.39
N ASP A 178 1.26 27.08 8.78
CA ASP A 178 1.50 28.37 8.14
C ASP A 178 2.30 28.27 6.83
N HIS A 179 2.86 27.10 6.52
CA HIS A 179 3.58 26.82 5.28
C HIS A 179 3.47 25.35 4.87
N ILE A 180 3.76 25.05 3.62
CA ILE A 180 3.85 23.67 3.10
C ILE A 180 5.15 23.01 3.58
N LEU A 181 5.16 21.67 3.64
CA LEU A 181 6.28 20.84 4.11
C LEU A 181 6.75 21.26 5.54
N PRO A 182 5.82 21.37 6.50
CA PRO A 182 6.13 21.84 7.84
C PRO A 182 7.13 20.90 8.54
N GLY A 183 8.19 21.48 9.13
CA GLY A 183 9.24 20.74 9.83
C GLY A 183 10.43 20.28 8.99
N ASP A 184 10.37 20.40 7.66
CA ASP A 184 11.44 19.97 6.75
C ASP A 184 12.27 21.13 6.20
N PHE A 185 11.72 22.35 6.24
CA PHE A 185 12.40 23.57 5.81
C PHE A 185 12.27 24.66 6.88
N ASP A 186 13.35 25.42 7.07
CA ASP A 186 13.34 26.61 7.91
C ASP A 186 12.46 27.70 7.30
N ASN A 187 11.83 28.51 8.17
CA ASN A 187 10.97 29.64 7.80
C ASN A 187 11.74 30.76 7.11
#